data_fae5ecd77fc470e3965dd153182621ad
#
_entry.id   fae5ecd77fc470e3965dd153182621ad
#
_cell.length_a   1.000
_cell.length_b   1.000
_cell.length_c   1.000
_cell.angle_alpha   90.00
_cell.angle_beta   90.00
_cell.angle_gamma   90.00
#
_symmetry.space_group_name_H-M   'P 1'
#
loop_
_entity.id
_entity.type
_entity.pdbx_description
1 polymer ?
#
loop_
_entity_poly.entity_id
_entity_poly.type
_entity_poly.pdbx_seq_one_letter_code
_entity_poly.pdbx_strand_id
1 'polypeptide(L)'
;MKKPLIVLTGPTAVGKTKLSIALAKAVNGEIISADSMQVYRHMDIGSAKITPEEMDGVPHHLVDVLEPTEDFNIVLFQQMAKEAMEKIYDKGRIPILVGGTGFYIQAVTRDIDFTSSNQDDHYRRELEELAEQKGPSFLHDMLTQVDPKSAQDIHENNVKRVIRALEFYKQNGTRISEHNEEQKEHTSPYALAYFVLNAPRPLLYERIDTRVDEMLKNGLVEEVKKLREMGCHRGMVSMQGLGYKEILDWMDGEYPYEEAVRILKRDTRHFAKRQFTWFRREGEVTWVDKDNFDYDDSRILSYMLSVCREKGILPAK
;
A
#
# COMPACT_ATOMS: atom_id res chain seq x y z
N MET A 1 -29.11 -3.36 -0.96
CA MET A 1 -28.23 -2.43 -1.71
C MET A 1 -26.79 -2.65 -1.27
N LYS A 2 -25.81 -2.53 -2.18
CA LYS A 2 -24.39 -2.60 -1.79
C LYS A 2 -24.03 -1.41 -0.90
N LYS A 3 -23.18 -1.63 0.14
CA LYS A 3 -22.67 -0.55 1.00
C LYS A 3 -21.73 0.37 0.18
N PRO A 4 -21.77 1.69 0.36
CA PRO A 4 -20.92 2.63 -0.38
C PRO A 4 -19.45 2.56 0.07
N LEU A 5 -18.51 2.60 -0.87
CA LEU A 5 -17.08 2.72 -0.60
C LEU A 5 -16.45 3.66 -1.63
N ILE A 6 -15.67 4.63 -1.15
CA ILE A 6 -14.87 5.49 -2.01
C ILE A 6 -13.40 5.11 -1.85
N VAL A 7 -12.68 5.03 -2.96
CA VAL A 7 -11.23 4.83 -2.98
C VAL A 7 -10.59 6.04 -3.64
N LEU A 8 -9.61 6.64 -2.97
CA LEU A 8 -8.77 7.70 -3.52
C LEU A 8 -7.29 7.28 -3.45
N THR A 9 -6.74 6.97 -4.59
CA THR A 9 -5.37 6.49 -4.71
C THR A 9 -4.58 7.24 -5.79
N GLY A 10 -3.38 6.78 -6.03
CA GLY A 10 -2.43 7.33 -6.99
C GLY A 10 -0.99 7.25 -6.47
N PRO A 11 0.01 7.61 -7.27
CA PRO A 11 1.41 7.55 -6.87
C PRO A 11 1.70 8.46 -5.68
N THR A 12 2.83 8.19 -5.02
CA THR A 12 3.34 9.12 -4.00
C THR A 12 3.57 10.51 -4.61
N ALA A 13 3.45 11.55 -3.81
CA ALA A 13 3.60 12.96 -4.19
C ALA A 13 2.55 13.51 -5.19
N VAL A 14 1.48 12.77 -5.54
CA VAL A 14 0.42 13.26 -6.43
C VAL A 14 -0.56 14.24 -5.77
N GLY A 15 -0.54 14.36 -4.44
CA GLY A 15 -1.42 15.27 -3.68
C GLY A 15 -2.73 14.63 -3.20
N LYS A 16 -2.71 13.36 -2.78
CA LYS A 16 -3.88 12.67 -2.22
C LYS A 16 -4.43 13.30 -0.94
N THR A 17 -3.55 13.66 0.00
CA THR A 17 -3.89 14.07 1.37
C THR A 17 -4.89 15.22 1.40
N LYS A 18 -4.56 16.35 0.78
CA LYS A 18 -5.44 17.53 0.77
C LYS A 18 -6.80 17.25 0.12
N LEU A 19 -6.79 16.51 -1.00
CA LEU A 19 -8.02 16.18 -1.72
C LEU A 19 -8.89 15.18 -0.95
N SER A 20 -8.29 14.22 -0.22
CA SER A 20 -9.03 13.26 0.60
C SER A 20 -9.77 13.93 1.76
N ILE A 21 -9.17 14.94 2.39
CA ILE A 21 -9.83 15.74 3.43
C ILE A 21 -11.04 16.48 2.88
N ALA A 22 -10.85 17.18 1.76
CA ALA A 22 -11.95 17.91 1.10
C ALA A 22 -13.08 16.96 0.68
N LEU A 23 -12.74 15.79 0.13
CA LEU A 23 -13.71 14.76 -0.24
C LEU A 23 -14.46 14.23 1.00
N ALA A 24 -13.74 13.88 2.08
CA ALA A 24 -14.34 13.36 3.31
C ALA A 24 -15.36 14.36 3.91
N LYS A 25 -15.01 15.64 3.96
CA LYS A 25 -15.93 16.70 4.41
C LYS A 25 -17.17 16.82 3.51
N ALA A 26 -16.97 16.73 2.18
CA ALA A 26 -18.06 16.88 1.22
C ALA A 26 -19.07 15.72 1.24
N VAL A 27 -18.64 14.52 1.62
CA VAL A 27 -19.49 13.31 1.63
C VAL A 27 -19.87 12.83 3.02
N ASN A 28 -19.54 13.58 4.07
CA ASN A 28 -19.66 13.14 5.47
C ASN A 28 -18.98 11.79 5.72
N GLY A 29 -17.73 11.67 5.24
CA GLY A 29 -16.97 10.43 5.30
C GLY A 29 -15.88 10.43 6.37
N GLU A 30 -15.30 9.25 6.61
CA GLU A 30 -14.09 9.05 7.42
C GLU A 30 -13.03 8.34 6.58
N ILE A 31 -11.76 8.63 6.83
CA ILE A 31 -10.65 8.11 6.04
C ILE A 31 -10.07 6.84 6.69
N ILE A 32 -9.77 5.85 5.87
CA ILE A 32 -9.02 4.64 6.24
C ILE A 32 -7.71 4.67 5.44
N SER A 33 -6.57 4.72 6.12
CA SER A 33 -5.27 4.72 5.46
C SER A 33 -4.95 3.34 4.86
N ALA A 34 -4.72 3.30 3.55
CA ALA A 34 -4.20 2.14 2.82
C ALA A 34 -2.70 2.34 2.51
N ASP A 35 -1.96 2.79 3.51
CA ASP A 35 -0.50 2.91 3.49
C ASP A 35 0.12 1.89 4.44
N SER A 36 1.15 1.19 4.00
CA SER A 36 1.78 0.13 4.80
C SER A 36 2.73 0.64 5.87
N MET A 37 3.05 1.94 5.88
CA MET A 37 4.00 2.53 6.84
C MET A 37 3.33 3.47 7.83
N GLN A 38 2.27 4.21 7.44
CA GLN A 38 1.57 5.14 8.34
C GLN A 38 0.85 4.46 9.50
N VAL A 39 0.67 3.16 9.45
CA VAL A 39 0.10 2.33 10.51
C VAL A 39 0.96 2.32 11.77
N TYR A 40 2.27 2.46 11.60
CA TYR A 40 3.25 2.37 12.68
C TYR A 40 3.42 3.70 13.43
N ARG A 41 3.42 3.65 14.76
CA ARG A 41 3.79 4.78 15.63
C ARG A 41 5.24 5.16 15.43
N HIS A 42 5.58 6.40 15.71
CA HIS A 42 6.96 6.92 15.66
C HIS A 42 7.61 6.93 14.27
N MET A 43 6.86 6.57 13.24
CA MET A 43 7.30 6.56 11.85
C MET A 43 6.55 7.67 11.10
N ASP A 44 6.90 8.93 11.37
CA ASP A 44 6.11 10.10 10.97
C ASP A 44 6.69 10.78 9.72
N ILE A 45 7.99 11.06 9.75
CA ILE A 45 8.66 11.82 8.69
C ILE A 45 8.85 10.95 7.44
N GLY A 46 9.45 9.77 7.60
CA GLY A 46 9.76 8.87 6.49
C GLY A 46 8.51 8.31 5.81
N SER A 47 7.43 8.14 6.54
CA SER A 47 6.14 7.71 5.98
C SER A 47 5.30 8.86 5.40
N ALA A 48 5.74 10.12 5.57
CA ALA A 48 4.94 11.32 5.30
C ALA A 48 3.55 11.22 5.94
N LYS A 49 3.51 10.84 7.21
CA LYS A 49 2.27 10.65 7.97
C LYS A 49 1.52 11.96 8.07
N ILE A 50 0.20 11.89 7.93
CA ILE A 50 -0.67 13.05 8.10
C ILE A 50 -0.66 13.50 9.57
N THR A 51 -0.49 14.80 9.79
CA THR A 51 -0.53 15.38 11.15
C THR A 51 -1.97 15.63 11.61
N PRO A 52 -2.23 15.75 12.93
CA PRO A 52 -3.54 16.11 13.45
C PRO A 52 -4.09 17.42 12.88
N GLU A 53 -3.21 18.40 12.63
CA GLU A 53 -3.58 19.68 12.03
C GLU A 53 -4.04 19.49 10.57
N GLU A 54 -3.31 18.68 9.81
CA GLU A 54 -3.65 18.35 8.42
C GLU A 54 -4.94 17.54 8.32
N MET A 55 -5.28 16.71 9.34
CA MET A 55 -6.54 15.96 9.37
C MET A 55 -7.76 16.87 9.38
N ASP A 56 -7.63 18.11 9.84
CA ASP A 56 -8.66 19.16 9.81
C ASP A 56 -10.04 18.67 10.28
N GLY A 57 -10.04 17.91 11.40
CA GLY A 57 -11.21 17.34 12.03
C GLY A 57 -11.81 16.10 11.36
N VAL A 58 -11.25 15.62 10.27
CA VAL A 58 -11.66 14.36 9.61
C VAL A 58 -11.05 13.16 10.35
N PRO A 59 -11.86 12.20 10.84
CA PRO A 59 -11.33 11.01 11.48
C PRO A 59 -10.53 10.15 10.51
N HIS A 60 -9.35 9.69 10.95
CA HIS A 60 -8.48 8.77 10.22
C HIS A 60 -8.34 7.46 11.00
N HIS A 61 -8.46 6.36 10.29
CA HIS A 61 -8.28 5.00 10.80
C HIS A 61 -7.02 4.38 10.21
N LEU A 62 -6.41 3.44 10.90
CA LEU A 62 -5.18 2.75 10.51
C LEU A 62 -3.98 3.69 10.38
N VAL A 63 -3.93 4.71 11.22
CA VAL A 63 -2.79 5.60 11.42
C VAL A 63 -2.39 5.48 12.89
N ASP A 64 -1.11 5.30 13.20
CA ASP A 64 -0.57 5.17 14.57
C ASP A 64 -1.22 4.08 15.44
N VAL A 65 -1.48 2.91 14.88
CA VAL A 65 -2.19 1.82 15.58
C VAL A 65 -1.29 0.67 16.00
N LEU A 66 -0.10 0.53 15.41
CA LEU A 66 0.87 -0.53 15.73
C LEU A 66 2.21 0.05 16.17
N GLU A 67 2.94 -0.70 17.00
CA GLU A 67 4.33 -0.39 17.28
C GLU A 67 5.23 -0.85 16.12
N PRO A 68 6.39 -0.20 15.88
CA PRO A 68 7.28 -0.57 14.77
C PRO A 68 7.84 -2.00 14.86
N THR A 69 7.76 -2.62 16.04
CA THR A 69 8.19 -4.00 16.29
C THR A 69 7.11 -5.03 16.01
N GLU A 70 5.88 -4.60 15.75
CA GLU A 70 4.75 -5.49 15.44
C GLU A 70 4.71 -5.80 13.94
N ASP A 71 4.35 -7.03 13.60
CA ASP A 71 4.19 -7.45 12.22
C ASP A 71 2.90 -6.90 11.63
N PHE A 72 3.00 -6.31 10.45
CA PHE A 72 1.86 -5.86 9.68
C PHE A 72 1.86 -6.51 8.30
N ASN A 73 0.76 -7.17 7.97
CA ASN A 73 0.58 -7.86 6.70
C ASN A 73 -0.80 -7.58 6.09
N ILE A 74 -1.02 -8.09 4.88
CA ILE A 74 -2.25 -7.85 4.11
C ILE A 74 -3.50 -8.40 4.80
N VAL A 75 -3.40 -9.51 5.53
CA VAL A 75 -4.51 -10.13 6.24
C VAL A 75 -4.97 -9.25 7.40
N LEU A 76 -4.00 -8.82 8.22
CA LEU A 76 -4.26 -7.91 9.34
C LEU A 76 -4.81 -6.57 8.83
N PHE A 77 -4.22 -6.02 7.75
CA PHE A 77 -4.75 -4.80 7.13
C PHE A 77 -6.22 -4.96 6.72
N GLN A 78 -6.56 -6.04 5.99
CA GLN A 78 -7.93 -6.25 5.52
C GLN A 78 -8.92 -6.37 6.69
N GLN A 79 -8.55 -7.11 7.74
CA GLN A 79 -9.36 -7.24 8.93
C GLN A 79 -9.60 -5.88 9.59
N MET A 80 -8.54 -5.13 9.89
CA MET A 80 -8.65 -3.82 10.54
C MET A 80 -9.41 -2.81 9.67
N ALA A 81 -9.22 -2.85 8.33
CA ALA A 81 -9.95 -1.98 7.42
C ALA A 81 -11.45 -2.31 7.41
N LYS A 82 -11.84 -3.58 7.39
CA LYS A 82 -13.24 -4.00 7.46
C LYS A 82 -13.88 -3.58 8.80
N GLU A 83 -13.18 -3.79 9.92
CA GLU A 83 -13.65 -3.34 11.24
C GLU A 83 -13.86 -1.81 11.30
N ALA A 84 -12.93 -1.05 10.71
CA ALA A 84 -13.06 0.40 10.60
C ALA A 84 -14.26 0.78 9.71
N MET A 85 -14.45 0.10 8.57
CA MET A 85 -15.59 0.33 7.69
C MET A 85 -16.93 0.11 8.40
N GLU A 86 -17.08 -0.98 9.16
CA GLU A 86 -18.31 -1.23 9.91
C GLU A 86 -18.59 -0.11 10.93
N LYS A 87 -17.57 0.31 11.70
CA LYS A 87 -17.68 1.43 12.65
C LYS A 87 -18.09 2.76 11.96
N ILE A 88 -17.65 2.97 10.73
CA ILE A 88 -17.99 4.15 9.92
C ILE A 88 -19.46 4.05 9.44
N TYR A 89 -19.87 2.88 8.94
CA TYR A 89 -21.26 2.63 8.52
C TYR A 89 -22.25 2.77 9.67
N ASP A 90 -21.91 2.28 10.88
CA ASP A 90 -22.75 2.40 12.07
C ASP A 90 -23.02 3.86 12.46
N LYS A 91 -22.13 4.78 12.10
CA LYS A 91 -22.31 6.24 12.27
C LYS A 91 -23.10 6.87 11.11
N GLY A 92 -23.56 6.10 10.12
CA GLY A 92 -24.20 6.63 8.92
C GLY A 92 -23.24 7.42 8.01
N ARG A 93 -21.94 7.13 8.07
CA ARG A 93 -20.90 7.81 7.28
C ARG A 93 -20.36 6.92 6.16
N ILE A 94 -19.62 7.54 5.23
CA ILE A 94 -19.05 6.85 4.08
C ILE A 94 -17.55 6.58 4.33
N PRO A 95 -17.08 5.31 4.30
CA PRO A 95 -15.66 5.03 4.36
C PRO A 95 -14.96 5.44 3.07
N ILE A 96 -13.78 6.08 3.23
CA ILE A 96 -12.91 6.50 2.15
C ILE A 96 -11.56 5.84 2.35
N LEU A 97 -11.21 4.90 1.49
CA LEU A 97 -9.92 4.21 1.52
C LEU A 97 -8.89 5.06 0.76
N VAL A 98 -7.89 5.57 1.47
CA VAL A 98 -6.88 6.50 0.91
C VAL A 98 -5.49 5.92 1.07
N GLY A 99 -4.74 5.78 -0.02
CA GLY A 99 -3.37 5.30 0.07
C GLY A 99 -2.72 5.01 -1.28
N GLY A 100 -1.53 4.42 -1.22
CA GLY A 100 -0.75 4.07 -2.41
C GLY A 100 -0.44 2.57 -2.54
N THR A 101 -0.83 1.76 -1.55
CA THR A 101 -0.57 0.32 -1.53
C THR A 101 -1.69 -0.42 -2.27
N GLY A 102 -1.50 -0.58 -3.59
CA GLY A 102 -2.56 -1.11 -4.47
C GLY A 102 -3.08 -2.48 -4.05
N PHE A 103 -2.21 -3.38 -3.55
CA PHE A 103 -2.63 -4.70 -3.09
C PHE A 103 -3.51 -4.63 -1.84
N TYR A 104 -3.28 -3.67 -0.94
CA TYR A 104 -4.14 -3.44 0.23
C TYR A 104 -5.53 -2.96 -0.21
N ILE A 105 -5.58 -2.02 -1.14
CA ILE A 105 -6.84 -1.52 -1.70
C ILE A 105 -7.60 -2.66 -2.36
N GLN A 106 -6.93 -3.48 -3.18
CA GLN A 106 -7.54 -4.62 -3.86
C GLN A 106 -8.09 -5.65 -2.86
N ALA A 107 -7.36 -5.95 -1.77
CA ALA A 107 -7.79 -6.88 -0.73
C ALA A 107 -9.15 -6.50 -0.14
N VAL A 108 -9.41 -5.21 0.06
CA VAL A 108 -10.68 -4.71 0.59
C VAL A 108 -11.73 -4.62 -0.51
N THR A 109 -11.40 -4.00 -1.65
CA THR A 109 -12.39 -3.71 -2.71
C THR A 109 -12.93 -4.95 -3.40
N ARG A 110 -12.15 -6.04 -3.47
CA ARG A 110 -12.56 -7.33 -4.04
C ARG A 110 -12.91 -8.38 -2.99
N ASP A 111 -12.80 -8.02 -1.71
CA ASP A 111 -13.03 -8.94 -0.60
C ASP A 111 -12.24 -10.25 -0.74
N ILE A 112 -10.93 -10.12 -1.05
CA ILE A 112 -10.06 -11.27 -1.30
C ILE A 112 -10.08 -12.20 -0.08
N ASP A 113 -10.37 -13.46 -0.32
CA ASP A 113 -10.25 -14.49 0.70
C ASP A 113 -8.77 -14.88 0.88
N PHE A 114 -8.18 -14.39 1.96
CA PHE A 114 -6.89 -14.88 2.42
C PHE A 114 -7.16 -16.12 3.27
N THR A 115 -7.46 -17.24 2.63
CA THR A 115 -7.57 -18.53 3.31
C THR A 115 -6.48 -18.64 4.36
N SER A 116 -6.90 -18.86 5.59
CA SER A 116 -6.05 -18.91 6.76
C SER A 116 -4.86 -19.84 6.50
N SER A 117 -3.77 -19.27 6.07
CA SER A 117 -2.51 -19.97 6.13
C SER A 117 -2.21 -20.10 7.61
N ASN A 118 -2.50 -21.25 8.21
CA ASN A 118 -1.75 -21.62 9.39
C ASN A 118 -0.30 -21.48 8.97
N GLN A 119 0.38 -20.44 9.49
CA GLN A 119 1.78 -20.21 9.18
C GLN A 119 2.51 -21.47 9.67
N ASP A 120 2.84 -22.35 8.76
CA ASP A 120 3.79 -23.43 9.03
C ASP A 120 5.19 -22.82 8.93
N ASP A 121 5.57 -22.11 10.00
CA ASP A 121 6.88 -21.46 10.10
C ASP A 121 8.03 -22.48 9.96
N HIS A 122 7.75 -23.77 10.17
CA HIS A 122 8.72 -24.84 9.97
C HIS A 122 9.01 -25.04 8.48
N TYR A 123 7.94 -25.20 7.67
CA TYR A 123 8.12 -25.41 6.23
C TYR A 123 8.70 -24.19 5.53
N ARG A 124 8.35 -23.00 5.96
CA ARG A 124 8.96 -21.77 5.44
C ARG A 124 10.47 -21.77 5.68
N ARG A 125 10.91 -22.03 6.91
CA ARG A 125 12.34 -22.12 7.25
C ARG A 125 13.07 -23.20 6.46
N GLU A 126 12.45 -24.37 6.30
CA GLU A 126 12.99 -25.44 5.45
C GLU A 126 13.22 -24.97 4.02
N LEU A 127 12.26 -24.24 3.43
CA LEU A 127 12.41 -23.68 2.08
C LEU A 127 13.47 -22.57 2.00
N GLU A 128 13.58 -21.72 3.02
CA GLU A 128 14.61 -20.68 3.10
C GLU A 128 16.00 -21.31 3.19
N GLU A 129 16.18 -22.33 4.03
CA GLU A 129 17.43 -23.09 4.12
C GLU A 129 17.77 -23.81 2.79
N LEU A 130 16.78 -24.38 2.12
CA LEU A 130 16.99 -24.99 0.79
C LEU A 130 17.41 -23.94 -0.27
N ALA A 131 16.87 -22.71 -0.21
CA ALA A 131 17.27 -21.62 -1.08
C ALA A 131 18.73 -21.21 -0.85
N GLU A 132 19.18 -21.17 0.41
CA GLU A 132 20.57 -20.86 0.77
C GLU A 132 21.55 -21.97 0.34
N GLN A 133 21.17 -23.23 0.53
CA GLN A 133 22.05 -24.38 0.24
C GLN A 133 22.12 -24.74 -1.24
N LYS A 134 20.98 -24.70 -1.94
CA LYS A 134 20.85 -25.19 -3.33
C LYS A 134 20.63 -24.09 -4.38
N GLY A 135 20.45 -22.87 -3.91
CA GLY A 135 20.19 -21.71 -4.76
C GLY A 135 18.70 -21.49 -5.12
N PRO A 136 18.36 -20.28 -5.59
CA PRO A 136 17.00 -19.91 -5.97
C PRO A 136 16.37 -20.78 -7.07
N SER A 137 17.17 -21.20 -8.06
CA SER A 137 16.70 -22.03 -9.19
C SER A 137 16.12 -23.36 -8.69
N PHE A 138 16.69 -23.98 -7.66
CA PHE A 138 16.19 -25.22 -7.11
C PHE A 138 14.75 -25.09 -6.58
N LEU A 139 14.43 -24.01 -5.85
CA LEU A 139 13.08 -23.76 -5.39
C LEU A 139 12.13 -23.44 -6.56
N HIS A 140 12.64 -22.76 -7.57
CA HIS A 140 11.86 -22.44 -8.76
C HIS A 140 11.51 -23.70 -9.56
N ASP A 141 12.41 -24.69 -9.64
CA ASP A 141 12.14 -25.99 -10.23
C ASP A 141 11.06 -26.75 -9.44
N MET A 142 11.09 -26.69 -8.09
CA MET A 142 10.03 -27.26 -7.26
C MET A 142 8.67 -26.56 -7.56
N LEU A 143 8.65 -25.24 -7.69
CA LEU A 143 7.44 -24.50 -8.05
C LEU A 143 6.96 -24.89 -9.45
N THR A 144 7.87 -25.08 -10.41
CA THR A 144 7.52 -25.50 -11.78
C THR A 144 6.79 -26.85 -11.81
N GLN A 145 7.12 -27.76 -10.88
CA GLN A 145 6.45 -29.06 -10.79
C GLN A 145 5.03 -28.96 -10.22
N VAL A 146 4.78 -28.06 -9.26
CA VAL A 146 3.49 -27.97 -8.57
C VAL A 146 2.56 -26.90 -9.17
N ASP A 147 3.11 -25.76 -9.62
CA ASP A 147 2.38 -24.65 -10.21
C ASP A 147 3.18 -24.03 -11.37
N PRO A 148 3.17 -24.67 -12.57
CA PRO A 148 3.92 -24.19 -13.74
C PRO A 148 3.56 -22.76 -14.15
N LYS A 149 2.30 -22.34 -13.93
CA LYS A 149 1.84 -21.00 -14.26
C LYS A 149 2.46 -19.94 -13.35
N SER A 150 2.46 -20.19 -12.05
CA SER A 150 3.17 -19.31 -11.11
C SER A 150 4.67 -19.27 -11.40
N ALA A 151 5.28 -20.36 -11.80
CA ALA A 151 6.70 -20.39 -12.17
C ALA A 151 7.01 -19.53 -13.41
N GLN A 152 6.09 -19.41 -14.37
CA GLN A 152 6.26 -18.50 -15.51
C GLN A 152 6.16 -17.03 -15.10
N ASP A 153 5.33 -16.71 -14.11
CA ASP A 153 5.05 -15.34 -13.67
C ASP A 153 6.03 -14.84 -12.59
N ILE A 154 6.69 -15.75 -11.86
CA ILE A 154 7.59 -15.46 -10.74
C ILE A 154 9.03 -15.79 -11.15
N HIS A 155 9.87 -14.76 -11.22
CA HIS A 155 11.29 -14.95 -11.49
C HIS A 155 11.97 -15.72 -10.36
N GLU A 156 12.89 -16.64 -10.67
CA GLU A 156 13.61 -17.50 -9.71
C GLU A 156 14.25 -16.72 -8.55
N ASN A 157 14.82 -15.54 -8.81
CA ASN A 157 15.42 -14.68 -7.79
C ASN A 157 14.40 -14.04 -6.84
N ASN A 158 13.10 -14.18 -7.10
CA ASN A 158 12.07 -13.73 -6.18
C ASN A 158 11.71 -14.84 -5.18
N VAL A 159 12.74 -15.28 -4.42
CA VAL A 159 12.66 -16.40 -3.49
C VAL A 159 11.45 -16.32 -2.56
N LYS A 160 11.15 -15.12 -2.01
CA LYS A 160 9.99 -14.92 -1.12
C LYS A 160 8.65 -15.27 -1.79
N ARG A 161 8.49 -14.94 -3.09
CA ARG A 161 7.26 -15.28 -3.83
C ARG A 161 7.22 -16.76 -4.20
N VAL A 162 8.36 -17.35 -4.56
CA VAL A 162 8.46 -18.79 -4.83
C VAL A 162 8.07 -19.58 -3.58
N ILE A 163 8.65 -19.25 -2.42
CA ILE A 163 8.32 -19.86 -1.13
C ILE A 163 6.83 -19.72 -0.82
N ARG A 164 6.25 -18.53 -0.98
CA ARG A 164 4.82 -18.31 -0.74
C ARG A 164 3.92 -19.20 -1.61
N ALA A 165 4.28 -19.40 -2.87
CA ALA A 165 3.50 -20.26 -3.76
C ALA A 165 3.60 -21.74 -3.37
N LEU A 166 4.78 -22.21 -2.96
CA LEU A 166 5.00 -23.56 -2.46
C LEU A 166 4.25 -23.82 -1.13
N GLU A 167 4.31 -22.87 -0.20
CA GLU A 167 3.55 -22.92 1.05
C GLU A 167 2.05 -23.01 0.79
N PHE A 168 1.53 -22.16 -0.09
CA PHE A 168 0.11 -22.15 -0.44
C PHE A 168 -0.34 -23.52 -0.97
N TYR A 169 0.44 -24.10 -1.88
CA TYR A 169 0.13 -25.41 -2.42
C TYR A 169 0.16 -26.50 -1.34
N LYS A 170 1.19 -26.50 -0.47
CA LYS A 170 1.30 -27.47 0.63
C LYS A 170 0.13 -27.40 1.60
N GLN A 171 -0.33 -26.20 1.91
CA GLN A 171 -1.40 -25.96 2.89
C GLN A 171 -2.80 -26.25 2.33
N ASN A 172 -3.05 -25.88 1.07
CA ASN A 172 -4.39 -25.89 0.51
C ASN A 172 -4.62 -27.03 -0.51
N GLY A 173 -3.57 -27.69 -0.98
CA GLY A 173 -3.67 -28.70 -2.04
C GLY A 173 -4.07 -28.15 -3.43
N THR A 174 -4.24 -26.82 -3.55
CA THR A 174 -4.59 -26.10 -4.77
C THR A 174 -3.47 -25.15 -5.19
N ARG A 175 -3.39 -24.81 -6.47
CA ARG A 175 -2.37 -23.90 -6.99
C ARG A 175 -2.70 -22.46 -6.64
N ILE A 176 -1.68 -21.69 -6.25
CA ILE A 176 -1.87 -20.26 -6.00
C ILE A 176 -2.25 -19.50 -7.28
N SER A 177 -1.83 -19.97 -8.46
CA SER A 177 -2.25 -19.40 -9.75
C SER A 177 -3.75 -19.56 -10.00
N GLU A 178 -4.33 -20.73 -9.69
CA GLU A 178 -5.77 -21.00 -9.81
C GLU A 178 -6.56 -20.11 -8.84
N HIS A 179 -6.17 -20.10 -7.57
CA HIS A 179 -6.79 -19.22 -6.57
C HIS A 179 -6.73 -17.73 -6.98
N ASN A 180 -5.58 -17.25 -7.47
CA ASN A 180 -5.45 -15.86 -7.92
C ASN A 180 -6.33 -15.54 -9.13
N GLU A 181 -6.63 -16.51 -10.01
CA GLU A 181 -7.55 -16.32 -11.13
C GLU A 181 -8.99 -16.23 -10.67
N GLU A 182 -9.43 -17.13 -9.79
CA GLU A 182 -10.75 -17.06 -9.18
C GLU A 182 -10.96 -15.71 -8.47
N GLN A 183 -9.95 -15.25 -7.70
CA GLN A 183 -10.03 -13.95 -7.02
C GLN A 183 -10.11 -12.74 -7.99
N LYS A 184 -9.57 -12.85 -9.21
CA LYS A 184 -9.69 -11.78 -10.21
C LYS A 184 -11.09 -11.63 -10.77
N GLU A 185 -11.88 -12.69 -10.79
CA GLU A 185 -13.25 -12.68 -11.25
C GLU A 185 -14.24 -12.09 -10.24
N HIS A 186 -13.80 -11.92 -8.97
CA HIS A 186 -14.64 -11.33 -7.94
C HIS A 186 -14.96 -9.87 -8.25
N THR A 187 -16.25 -9.60 -8.38
CA THR A 187 -16.76 -8.22 -8.45
C THR A 187 -16.81 -7.62 -7.05
N SER A 188 -16.59 -6.31 -6.95
CA SER A 188 -16.67 -5.62 -5.66
C SER A 188 -18.03 -5.85 -4.97
N PRO A 189 -18.05 -6.23 -3.67
CA PRO A 189 -19.28 -6.29 -2.89
C PRO A 189 -19.84 -4.90 -2.56
N TYR A 190 -19.10 -3.83 -2.84
CA TYR A 190 -19.45 -2.45 -2.52
C TYR A 190 -20.02 -1.70 -3.74
N ALA A 191 -20.84 -0.67 -3.48
CA ALA A 191 -21.07 0.41 -4.44
C ALA A 191 -19.80 1.26 -4.45
N LEU A 192 -18.97 1.07 -5.48
CA LEU A 192 -17.57 1.51 -5.49
C LEU A 192 -17.36 2.71 -6.41
N ALA A 193 -16.81 3.81 -5.87
CA ALA A 193 -16.18 4.87 -6.65
C ALA A 193 -14.66 4.81 -6.43
N TYR A 194 -13.91 4.45 -7.45
CA TYR A 194 -12.47 4.21 -7.36
C TYR A 194 -11.72 5.24 -8.20
N PHE A 195 -11.07 6.20 -7.53
CA PHE A 195 -10.34 7.29 -8.16
C PHE A 195 -8.83 7.06 -8.10
N VAL A 196 -8.16 7.20 -9.23
CA VAL A 196 -6.69 7.17 -9.35
C VAL A 196 -6.20 8.54 -9.80
N LEU A 197 -5.63 9.30 -8.86
CA LEU A 197 -5.00 10.58 -9.21
C LEU A 197 -3.75 10.36 -10.04
N ASN A 198 -3.60 11.19 -11.06
CA ASN A 198 -2.46 11.19 -11.95
C ASN A 198 -1.93 12.61 -12.17
N ALA A 199 -0.64 12.69 -12.51
CA ALA A 199 0.03 13.92 -12.96
C ALA A 199 1.22 13.52 -13.85
N PRO A 200 1.74 14.44 -14.71
CA PRO A 200 2.90 14.18 -15.53
C PRO A 200 4.11 13.70 -14.74
N ARG A 201 4.79 12.66 -15.24
CA ARG A 201 5.93 12.05 -14.55
C ARG A 201 7.05 13.03 -14.15
N PRO A 202 7.46 13.98 -15.00
CA PRO A 202 8.49 14.95 -14.62
C PRO A 202 8.12 15.72 -13.34
N LEU A 203 6.88 16.20 -13.27
CA LEU A 203 6.36 16.93 -12.11
C LEU A 203 6.32 16.06 -10.85
N LEU A 204 5.91 14.77 -10.98
CA LEU A 204 5.91 13.85 -9.86
C LEU A 204 7.32 13.58 -9.36
N TYR A 205 8.29 13.41 -10.25
CA TYR A 205 9.68 13.14 -9.88
C TYR A 205 10.32 14.35 -9.17
N GLU A 206 10.06 15.56 -9.65
CA GLU A 206 10.47 16.79 -8.98
C GLU A 206 9.88 16.87 -7.55
N ARG A 207 8.58 16.64 -7.41
CA ARG A 207 7.90 16.65 -6.11
C ARG A 207 8.41 15.53 -5.18
N ILE A 208 8.77 14.38 -5.72
CA ILE A 208 9.37 13.28 -4.93
C ILE A 208 10.73 13.71 -4.42
N ASP A 209 11.59 14.27 -5.29
CA ASP A 209 12.94 14.67 -4.90
C ASP A 209 12.89 15.80 -3.85
N THR A 210 12.04 16.82 -4.03
CA THR A 210 11.79 17.88 -3.06
C THR A 210 11.30 17.31 -1.71
N ARG A 211 10.34 16.40 -1.73
CA ARG A 211 9.81 15.75 -0.51
C ARG A 211 10.91 14.99 0.26
N VAL A 212 11.79 14.28 -0.44
CA VAL A 212 12.92 13.59 0.20
C VAL A 212 13.86 14.61 0.88
N ASP A 213 14.16 15.72 0.21
CA ASP A 213 14.98 16.78 0.80
C ASP A 213 14.31 17.40 2.04
N GLU A 214 13.00 17.62 2.00
CA GLU A 214 12.22 18.07 3.15
C GLU A 214 12.22 17.06 4.30
N MET A 215 12.05 15.77 4.03
CA MET A 215 12.11 14.71 5.04
C MET A 215 13.47 14.70 5.76
N LEU A 216 14.57 14.79 5.01
CA LEU A 216 15.92 14.85 5.58
C LEU A 216 16.12 16.11 6.43
N LYS A 217 15.67 17.27 5.95
CA LYS A 217 15.71 18.53 6.68
C LYS A 217 14.87 18.51 7.96
N ASN A 218 13.73 17.82 7.94
CA ASN A 218 12.80 17.72 9.05
C ASN A 218 13.18 16.64 10.08
N GLY A 219 14.30 15.93 9.90
CA GLY A 219 14.85 15.02 10.90
C GLY A 219 14.59 13.54 10.63
N LEU A 220 14.47 13.11 9.39
CA LEU A 220 14.34 11.69 9.05
C LEU A 220 15.48 10.84 9.64
N VAL A 221 16.71 11.37 9.65
CA VAL A 221 17.88 10.66 10.22
C VAL A 221 17.68 10.42 11.71
N GLU A 222 17.23 11.44 12.43
CA GLU A 222 16.97 11.39 13.87
C GLU A 222 15.80 10.45 14.20
N GLU A 223 14.77 10.41 13.35
CA GLU A 223 13.67 9.47 13.48
C GLU A 223 14.17 8.01 13.36
N VAL A 224 14.99 7.71 12.36
CA VAL A 224 15.57 6.37 12.17
C VAL A 224 16.51 5.98 13.33
N LYS A 225 17.30 6.92 13.86
CA LYS A 225 18.13 6.67 15.04
C LYS A 225 17.30 6.26 16.25
N LYS A 226 16.21 6.99 16.54
CA LYS A 226 15.29 6.67 17.63
C LYS A 226 14.65 5.30 17.46
N LEU A 227 14.20 4.96 16.25
CA LEU A 227 13.67 3.63 15.96
C LEU A 227 14.70 2.53 16.21
N ARG A 228 15.97 2.75 15.83
CA ARG A 228 17.07 1.83 16.12
C ARG A 228 17.30 1.68 17.62
N GLU A 229 17.26 2.75 18.40
CA GLU A 229 17.35 2.74 19.86
C GLU A 229 16.19 1.97 20.52
N MET A 230 15.00 1.98 19.88
CA MET A 230 13.84 1.17 20.28
C MET A 230 13.98 -0.31 19.91
N GLY A 231 15.10 -0.73 19.29
CA GLY A 231 15.36 -2.11 18.87
C GLY A 231 14.90 -2.44 17.45
N CYS A 232 14.46 -1.44 16.68
CA CYS A 232 14.10 -1.68 15.30
C CYS A 232 15.34 -1.94 14.43
N HIS A 233 15.27 -2.95 13.58
CA HIS A 233 16.37 -3.37 12.72
C HIS A 233 15.89 -3.73 11.31
N ARG A 234 16.82 -3.84 10.37
CA ARG A 234 16.56 -4.06 8.94
C ARG A 234 15.66 -5.29 8.62
N GLY A 235 15.65 -6.31 9.49
CA GLY A 235 14.81 -7.49 9.31
C GLY A 235 13.31 -7.24 9.48
N MET A 236 12.92 -6.16 10.17
CA MET A 236 11.53 -5.86 10.48
C MET A 236 10.78 -5.29 9.25
N VAL A 237 9.49 -5.62 9.14
CA VAL A 237 8.62 -5.14 8.05
C VAL A 237 8.54 -3.61 8.03
N SER A 238 8.39 -2.97 9.18
CA SER A 238 8.37 -1.52 9.34
C SER A 238 9.61 -0.84 8.74
N MET A 239 10.78 -1.42 8.98
CA MET A 239 12.05 -0.86 8.53
C MET A 239 12.38 -1.11 7.04
N GLN A 240 11.47 -1.79 6.30
CA GLN A 240 11.57 -1.94 4.84
C GLN A 240 10.99 -0.72 4.09
N GLY A 241 10.36 0.22 4.79
CA GLY A 241 9.84 1.44 4.20
C GLY A 241 10.94 2.29 3.56
N LEU A 242 10.55 3.04 2.51
CA LEU A 242 11.45 4.01 1.87
C LEU A 242 11.83 5.12 2.87
N GLY A 243 13.09 5.46 2.90
CA GLY A 243 13.68 6.36 3.88
C GLY A 243 14.29 5.61 5.07
N TYR A 244 13.62 4.60 5.58
CA TYR A 244 14.09 3.87 6.77
C TYR A 244 15.22 2.91 6.42
N LYS A 245 15.03 2.05 5.44
CA LYS A 245 16.05 1.07 5.04
C LYS A 245 17.33 1.74 4.50
N GLU A 246 17.20 2.81 3.71
CA GLU A 246 18.34 3.49 3.11
C GLU A 246 19.17 4.23 4.17
N ILE A 247 18.52 4.83 5.17
CA ILE A 247 19.21 5.48 6.28
C ILE A 247 19.84 4.46 7.23
N LEU A 248 19.18 3.31 7.50
CA LEU A 248 19.78 2.22 8.26
C LEU A 248 21.04 1.67 7.58
N ASP A 249 20.98 1.40 6.27
CA ASP A 249 22.12 0.88 5.51
C ASP A 249 23.33 1.84 5.56
N TRP A 250 23.05 3.16 5.48
CA TRP A 250 24.10 4.15 5.68
C TRP A 250 24.67 4.10 7.11
N MET A 251 23.82 4.01 8.13
CA MET A 251 24.25 3.90 9.53
C MET A 251 25.06 2.64 9.80
N ASP A 252 24.81 1.58 9.07
CA ASP A 252 25.53 0.30 9.14
C ASP A 252 26.83 0.31 8.30
N GLY A 253 27.11 1.42 7.59
CA GLY A 253 28.34 1.63 6.82
C GLY A 253 28.37 1.02 5.43
N GLU A 254 27.20 0.59 4.89
CA GLU A 254 27.11 -0.01 3.57
C GLU A 254 27.49 0.96 2.44
N TYR A 255 27.25 2.26 2.64
CA TYR A 255 27.58 3.32 1.70
C TYR A 255 27.60 4.70 2.38
N PRO A 256 28.22 5.76 1.76
CA PRO A 256 28.21 7.12 2.29
C PRO A 256 26.82 7.76 2.26
N TYR A 257 26.61 8.80 3.06
CA TYR A 257 25.32 9.49 3.23
C TYR A 257 24.74 10.01 1.90
N GLU A 258 25.58 10.62 1.07
CA GLU A 258 25.17 11.16 -0.22
C GLU A 258 24.58 10.06 -1.14
N GLU A 259 25.16 8.86 -1.05
CA GLU A 259 24.67 7.71 -1.78
C GLU A 259 23.30 7.22 -1.23
N ALA A 260 23.12 7.22 0.11
CA ALA A 260 21.83 6.92 0.73
C ALA A 260 20.73 7.84 0.22
N VAL A 261 21.00 9.15 0.17
CA VAL A 261 20.06 10.15 -0.35
C VAL A 261 19.75 9.91 -1.82
N ARG A 262 20.77 9.61 -2.64
CA ARG A 262 20.59 9.31 -4.06
C ARG A 262 19.74 8.06 -4.28
N ILE A 263 20.01 7.00 -3.51
CA ILE A 263 19.25 5.75 -3.55
C ILE A 263 17.80 6.00 -3.14
N LEU A 264 17.58 6.70 -2.04
CA LEU A 264 16.23 7.01 -1.55
C LEU A 264 15.38 7.75 -2.60
N LYS A 265 15.92 8.81 -3.24
CA LYS A 265 15.24 9.53 -4.32
C LYS A 265 14.93 8.61 -5.50
N ARG A 266 15.91 7.82 -5.94
CA ARG A 266 15.75 6.85 -7.03
C ARG A 266 14.65 5.83 -6.72
N ASP A 267 14.69 5.22 -5.55
CA ASP A 267 13.81 4.12 -5.18
C ASP A 267 12.37 4.61 -4.92
N THR A 268 12.22 5.85 -4.45
CA THR A 268 10.92 6.51 -4.33
C THR A 268 10.30 6.79 -5.72
N ARG A 269 11.09 7.22 -6.72
CA ARG A 269 10.62 7.34 -8.11
C ARG A 269 10.24 5.97 -8.70
N HIS A 270 11.03 4.93 -8.42
CA HIS A 270 10.70 3.56 -8.83
C HIS A 270 9.42 3.04 -8.14
N PHE A 271 9.21 3.39 -6.88
CA PHE A 271 7.97 3.06 -6.17
C PHE A 271 6.76 3.73 -6.84
N ALA A 272 6.83 5.02 -7.14
CA ALA A 272 5.78 5.71 -7.89
C ALA A 272 5.50 5.05 -9.24
N LYS A 273 6.54 4.62 -9.98
CA LYS A 273 6.39 3.87 -11.25
C LYS A 273 5.66 2.53 -11.03
N ARG A 274 5.99 1.78 -9.96
CA ARG A 274 5.31 0.52 -9.62
C ARG A 274 3.84 0.75 -9.28
N GLN A 275 3.50 1.83 -8.55
CA GLN A 275 2.12 2.21 -8.26
C GLN A 275 1.32 2.47 -9.54
N PHE A 276 1.86 3.23 -10.49
CA PHE A 276 1.22 3.42 -11.80
C PHE A 276 0.98 2.10 -12.54
N THR A 277 1.99 1.22 -12.55
CA THR A 277 1.87 -0.08 -13.22
C THR A 277 0.77 -0.92 -12.58
N TRP A 278 0.63 -0.84 -11.26
CA TRP A 278 -0.43 -1.52 -10.53
C TRP A 278 -1.80 -1.00 -10.94
N PHE A 279 -2.03 0.31 -10.77
CA PHE A 279 -3.35 0.90 -11.00
C PHE A 279 -3.82 0.83 -12.46
N ARG A 280 -2.90 0.72 -13.43
CA ARG A 280 -3.26 0.48 -14.84
C ARG A 280 -3.86 -0.90 -15.11
N ARG A 281 -3.67 -1.85 -14.22
CA ARG A 281 -4.24 -3.20 -14.32
C ARG A 281 -5.61 -3.31 -13.66
N GLU A 282 -6.01 -2.31 -12.88
CA GLU A 282 -7.31 -2.27 -12.26
C GLU A 282 -8.38 -1.84 -13.28
N GLY A 283 -9.45 -2.68 -13.42
CA GLY A 283 -10.43 -2.50 -14.49
C GLY A 283 -11.45 -1.40 -14.24
N GLU A 284 -11.90 -1.22 -13.01
CA GLU A 284 -13.02 -0.32 -12.65
C GLU A 284 -12.54 0.96 -11.96
N VAL A 285 -11.56 1.66 -12.55
CA VAL A 285 -11.01 2.88 -11.99
C VAL A 285 -11.37 4.11 -12.81
N THR A 286 -11.60 5.22 -12.13
CA THR A 286 -11.74 6.54 -12.71
C THR A 286 -10.41 7.27 -12.59
N TRP A 287 -9.70 7.43 -13.71
CA TRP A 287 -8.47 8.21 -13.74
C TRP A 287 -8.80 9.70 -13.64
N VAL A 288 -8.08 10.39 -12.76
CA VAL A 288 -8.19 11.82 -12.53
C VAL A 288 -6.84 12.46 -12.87
N ASP A 289 -6.68 12.83 -14.14
CA ASP A 289 -5.51 13.55 -14.63
C ASP A 289 -5.60 15.01 -14.16
N LYS A 290 -4.77 15.38 -13.18
CA LYS A 290 -4.86 16.69 -12.51
C LYS A 290 -4.62 17.89 -13.45
N ASP A 291 -3.84 17.70 -14.50
CA ASP A 291 -3.59 18.70 -15.56
C ASP A 291 -4.86 19.04 -16.35
N ASN A 292 -5.79 18.11 -16.56
CA ASN A 292 -7.08 18.38 -17.18
C ASN A 292 -7.98 19.32 -16.36
N PHE A 293 -7.62 19.56 -15.11
CA PHE A 293 -8.33 20.43 -14.16
C PHE A 293 -7.50 21.68 -13.78
N ASP A 294 -6.40 21.96 -14.48
CA ASP A 294 -5.46 23.04 -14.15
C ASP A 294 -4.93 22.94 -12.71
N TYR A 295 -4.84 21.71 -12.16
CA TYR A 295 -4.48 21.42 -10.76
C TYR A 295 -5.41 22.08 -9.72
N ASP A 296 -6.61 22.49 -10.10
CA ASP A 296 -7.62 23.04 -9.20
C ASP A 296 -8.34 21.91 -8.43
N ASP A 297 -7.99 21.79 -7.17
CA ASP A 297 -8.57 20.76 -6.28
C ASP A 297 -10.09 20.89 -6.14
N SER A 298 -10.67 22.10 -6.28
CA SER A 298 -12.13 22.33 -6.20
C SER A 298 -12.85 21.77 -7.43
N ARG A 299 -12.27 21.94 -8.62
CA ARG A 299 -12.79 21.36 -9.87
C ARG A 299 -12.68 19.83 -9.84
N ILE A 300 -11.55 19.31 -9.35
CA ILE A 300 -11.33 17.86 -9.18
C ILE A 300 -12.36 17.30 -8.21
N LEU A 301 -12.56 17.92 -7.06
CA LEU A 301 -13.55 17.52 -6.07
C LEU A 301 -14.97 17.49 -6.67
N SER A 302 -15.36 18.55 -7.40
CA SER A 302 -16.66 18.64 -8.05
C SER A 302 -16.88 17.48 -9.04
N TYR A 303 -15.86 17.14 -9.83
CA TYR A 303 -15.87 15.99 -10.73
C TYR A 303 -16.03 14.67 -9.96
N MET A 304 -15.24 14.46 -8.91
CA MET A 304 -15.33 13.23 -8.10
C MET A 304 -16.72 13.07 -7.47
N LEU A 305 -17.33 14.16 -6.99
CA LEU A 305 -18.68 14.13 -6.44
C LEU A 305 -19.74 13.80 -7.51
N SER A 306 -19.57 14.23 -8.76
CA SER A 306 -20.48 13.82 -9.85
C SER A 306 -20.39 12.31 -10.11
N VAL A 307 -19.18 11.76 -10.17
CA VAL A 307 -18.98 10.31 -10.34
C VAL A 307 -19.57 9.52 -9.16
N CYS A 308 -19.42 10.02 -7.92
CA CYS A 308 -20.05 9.37 -6.75
C CYS A 308 -21.58 9.32 -6.85
N ARG A 309 -22.23 10.34 -7.44
CA ARG A 309 -23.69 10.34 -7.70
C ARG A 309 -24.04 9.34 -8.80
N GLU A 310 -23.32 9.33 -9.90
CA GLU A 310 -23.51 8.38 -11.01
C GLU A 310 -23.37 6.92 -10.55
N LYS A 311 -22.47 6.65 -9.59
CA LYS A 311 -22.29 5.33 -8.98
C LYS A 311 -23.30 5.02 -7.87
N GLY A 312 -24.24 5.90 -7.56
CA GLY A 312 -25.27 5.71 -6.54
C GLY A 312 -24.73 5.75 -5.10
N ILE A 313 -23.54 6.31 -4.89
CA ILE A 313 -22.95 6.49 -3.56
C ILE A 313 -23.54 7.70 -2.85
N LEU A 314 -23.82 8.75 -3.62
CA LEU A 314 -24.46 9.97 -3.14
C LEU A 314 -25.85 10.13 -3.79
N PRO A 315 -26.81 10.81 -3.13
CA PRO A 315 -28.10 11.10 -3.74
C PRO A 315 -27.92 11.96 -5.01
N ALA A 316 -28.81 11.73 -5.98
CA ALA A 316 -28.91 12.61 -7.13
C ALA A 316 -29.20 14.06 -6.66
N LYS A 317 -28.66 15.06 -7.37
CA LYS A 317 -28.96 16.46 -7.06
C LYS A 317 -30.38 16.79 -7.45
#